data_2579b3d276daae2139142f400aa6dcd2
#
_entry.id   2579b3d276daae2139142f400aa6dcd2
#
_cell.length_a   1.000
_cell.length_b   1.000
_cell.length_c   1.000
_cell.angle_alpha   90.00
_cell.angle_beta   90.00
_cell.angle_gamma   90.00
#
_symmetry.space_group_name_H-M   'P 1'
#
loop_
_entity.id
_entity.type
_entity.pdbx_description
1 polymer ?
#
loop_
_entity_poly.entity_id
_entity_poly.type
_entity_poly.pdbx_seq_one_letter_code
_entity_poly.pdbx_strand_id
1 'polypeptide(L)'
;FAENAHCLSKRLGVDLIKDFKPTDGHIYIIFGAHEQALTLMACQSQNRTIKYIIIKGEPPQSPVLRNKYYLSLMKNNIVWDYHPTSTAHLKTIGARVWGQYTFEFPGFKNSTEREIDILFVGSSSPRREAVRDMLKNKYPNKNIIFHLDWSMSDPSKLTNEVLRAKTVLNIPYYDSGILETHRINKALSCGCEVVSLYSGHKPTDDFYEKYIYLTHDIVDFFNEERIDEERLSYPNLMTTLSTSLIHN
;
A
#
# COMPACT_ATOMS: atom_id res chain seq x y z
N PHE A 1 -1.92 8.01 2.71
CA PHE A 1 -3.32 7.56 2.88
C PHE A 1 -4.39 8.57 2.41
N ALA A 2 -4.07 9.85 2.21
CA ALA A 2 -5.09 10.88 1.88
C ALA A 2 -5.88 10.56 0.60
N GLU A 3 -5.22 10.09 -0.47
CA GLU A 3 -5.89 9.70 -1.71
C GLU A 3 -6.83 8.51 -1.51
N ASN A 4 -6.41 7.50 -0.73
CA ASN A 4 -7.24 6.33 -0.42
C ASN A 4 -8.46 6.72 0.41
N ALA A 5 -8.28 7.60 1.40
CA ALA A 5 -9.38 8.12 2.21
C ALA A 5 -10.40 8.88 1.33
N HIS A 6 -9.92 9.67 0.36
CA HIS A 6 -10.78 10.37 -0.58
C HIS A 6 -11.55 9.41 -1.51
N CYS A 7 -10.91 8.37 -2.05
CA CYS A 7 -11.59 7.36 -2.85
C CYS A 7 -12.65 6.63 -2.05
N LEU A 8 -12.32 6.23 -0.81
CA LEU A 8 -13.27 5.55 0.08
C LEU A 8 -14.44 6.44 0.46
N SER A 9 -14.18 7.71 0.80
CA SER A 9 -15.21 8.72 1.11
C SER A 9 -16.21 8.86 -0.03
N LYS A 10 -15.72 9.01 -1.26
CA LYS A 10 -16.58 9.09 -2.46
C LYS A 10 -17.41 7.82 -2.67
N ARG A 11 -16.78 6.64 -2.51
CA ARG A 11 -17.46 5.36 -2.73
C ARG A 11 -18.57 5.10 -1.71
N LEU A 12 -18.34 5.49 -0.46
CA LEU A 12 -19.30 5.30 0.63
C LEU A 12 -20.31 6.45 0.78
N GLY A 13 -20.09 7.57 0.11
CA GLY A 13 -20.92 8.78 0.27
C GLY A 13 -20.81 9.38 1.68
N VAL A 14 -19.60 9.34 2.28
CA VAL A 14 -19.34 9.86 3.64
C VAL A 14 -18.34 11.01 3.60
N ASP A 15 -18.41 11.88 4.62
CA ASP A 15 -17.54 13.04 4.71
C ASP A 15 -16.08 12.66 4.99
N LEU A 16 -15.14 13.38 4.36
CA LEU A 16 -13.72 13.30 4.63
C LEU A 16 -13.32 14.40 5.63
N ILE A 17 -12.91 13.99 6.83
CA ILE A 17 -12.50 14.90 7.90
C ILE A 17 -10.99 14.84 8.05
N LYS A 18 -10.31 15.98 7.93
CA LYS A 18 -8.87 16.11 8.13
C LYS A 18 -8.52 16.36 9.62
N ASP A 19 -9.31 17.20 10.27
CA ASP A 19 -9.15 17.52 11.69
C ASP A 19 -10.13 16.67 12.50
N PHE A 20 -9.59 15.73 13.25
CA PHE A 20 -10.40 14.77 13.99
C PHE A 20 -11.06 15.42 15.21
N LYS A 21 -12.38 15.58 15.14
CA LYS A 21 -13.23 15.95 16.28
C LYS A 21 -14.36 14.92 16.40
N PRO A 22 -14.20 13.89 17.24
CA PRO A 22 -15.23 12.87 17.38
C PRO A 22 -16.49 13.48 18.00
N THR A 23 -17.66 13.11 17.46
CA THR A 23 -18.97 13.44 17.98
C THR A 23 -19.76 12.17 18.30
N ASP A 24 -20.72 12.28 19.20
CA ASP A 24 -21.55 11.16 19.63
C ASP A 24 -22.31 10.52 18.46
N GLY A 25 -22.43 9.20 18.51
CA GLY A 25 -23.26 8.43 17.59
C GLY A 25 -22.68 8.23 16.18
N HIS A 26 -21.45 8.69 15.93
CA HIS A 26 -20.80 8.49 14.64
C HIS A 26 -19.83 7.29 14.63
N ILE A 27 -19.69 6.69 13.45
CA ILE A 27 -18.66 5.70 13.15
C ILE A 27 -17.59 6.39 12.30
N TYR A 28 -16.33 6.32 12.74
CA TYR A 28 -15.20 6.92 12.04
C TYR A 28 -14.34 5.86 11.40
N ILE A 29 -14.01 6.03 10.12
CA ILE A 29 -13.04 5.21 9.42
C ILE A 29 -11.69 5.92 9.49
N ILE A 30 -10.71 5.30 10.14
CA ILE A 30 -9.44 5.93 10.50
C ILE A 30 -8.29 5.31 9.68
N PHE A 31 -7.60 6.15 8.91
CA PHE A 31 -6.31 5.84 8.30
C PHE A 31 -5.17 6.36 9.19
N GLY A 32 -4.07 5.60 9.30
CA GLY A 32 -2.91 6.01 10.10
C GLY A 32 -3.17 6.03 11.62
N ALA A 33 -4.10 5.23 12.11
CA ALA A 33 -4.52 5.20 13.52
C ALA A 33 -3.36 4.96 14.52
N HIS A 34 -2.25 4.39 14.07
CA HIS A 34 -1.06 4.14 14.90
C HIS A 34 -0.39 5.43 15.39
N GLU A 35 -0.45 6.50 14.59
CA GLU A 35 0.15 7.80 14.96
C GLU A 35 -0.63 8.50 16.08
N GLN A 36 -1.92 8.23 16.19
CA GLN A 36 -2.84 8.89 17.15
C GLN A 36 -3.52 7.91 18.11
N ALA A 37 -2.98 6.71 18.28
CA ALA A 37 -3.65 5.65 19.02
C ALA A 37 -4.06 6.05 20.45
N LEU A 38 -3.20 6.77 21.18
CA LEU A 38 -3.50 7.25 22.53
C LEU A 38 -4.64 8.27 22.54
N THR A 39 -4.63 9.22 21.60
CA THR A 39 -5.69 10.25 21.46
C THR A 39 -7.03 9.60 21.13
N LEU A 40 -7.05 8.66 20.17
CA LEU A 40 -8.26 7.93 19.79
C LEU A 40 -8.84 7.14 20.96
N MET A 41 -7.99 6.48 21.75
CA MET A 41 -8.43 5.78 22.97
C MET A 41 -8.99 6.74 24.02
N ALA A 42 -8.36 7.89 24.23
CA ALA A 42 -8.84 8.90 25.16
C ALA A 42 -10.23 9.42 24.75
N CYS A 43 -10.46 9.70 23.47
CA CYS A 43 -11.77 10.07 22.95
C CYS A 43 -12.83 9.00 23.23
N GLN A 44 -12.53 7.72 22.97
CA GLN A 44 -13.46 6.62 23.27
C GLN A 44 -13.73 6.43 24.77
N SER A 45 -12.74 6.73 25.64
CA SER A 45 -12.93 6.64 27.08
C SER A 45 -13.87 7.73 27.61
N GLN A 46 -13.81 8.92 27.03
CA GLN A 46 -14.70 10.05 27.35
C GLN A 46 -16.08 9.84 26.77
N ASN A 47 -16.17 9.22 25.61
CA ASN A 47 -17.44 9.01 24.92
C ASN A 47 -17.51 7.58 24.31
N ARG A 48 -18.21 6.69 25.01
CA ARG A 48 -18.33 5.27 24.67
C ARG A 48 -19.18 4.99 23.42
N THR A 49 -19.91 5.98 22.90
CA THR A 49 -20.70 5.82 21.67
C THR A 49 -19.87 5.91 20.41
N ILE A 50 -18.67 6.50 20.50
CA ILE A 50 -17.72 6.59 19.39
C ILE A 50 -17.25 5.19 18.98
N LYS A 51 -17.34 4.88 17.70
CA LYS A 51 -16.86 3.63 17.10
C LYS A 51 -15.84 3.91 16.01
N TYR A 52 -14.82 3.06 15.93
CA TYR A 52 -13.80 3.15 14.88
C TYR A 52 -13.81 1.92 13.99
N ILE A 53 -13.57 2.16 12.70
CA ILE A 53 -13.10 1.17 11.73
C ILE A 53 -11.68 1.58 11.39
N ILE A 54 -10.71 0.77 11.73
CA ILE A 54 -9.29 1.07 11.57
C ILE A 54 -8.80 0.47 10.27
N ILE A 55 -8.34 1.30 9.34
CA ILE A 55 -7.65 0.82 8.14
C ILE A 55 -6.18 0.64 8.50
N LYS A 56 -5.75 -0.62 8.57
CA LYS A 56 -4.37 -0.97 8.86
C LYS A 56 -3.57 -1.11 7.58
N GLY A 57 -2.45 -0.39 7.49
CA GLY A 57 -1.55 -0.40 6.33
C GLY A 57 -0.15 -0.93 6.62
N GLU A 58 0.17 -1.24 7.87
CA GLU A 58 1.51 -1.68 8.29
C GLU A 58 1.68 -3.20 8.09
N PRO A 59 2.87 -3.66 7.63
CA PRO A 59 3.16 -5.09 7.53
C PRO A 59 3.27 -5.75 8.92
N PRO A 60 3.14 -7.11 9.01
CA PRO A 60 3.17 -7.83 10.29
C PRO A 60 4.44 -7.61 11.10
N GLN A 61 5.56 -7.35 10.44
CA GLN A 61 6.88 -7.14 11.06
C GLN A 61 7.08 -5.72 11.57
N SER A 62 6.16 -4.80 11.30
CA SER A 62 6.29 -3.39 11.67
C SER A 62 6.41 -3.22 13.18
N PRO A 63 7.41 -2.44 13.66
CA PRO A 63 7.53 -2.09 15.08
C PRO A 63 6.29 -1.39 15.65
N VAL A 64 5.50 -0.74 14.80
CA VAL A 64 4.23 -0.10 15.17
C VAL A 64 3.27 -1.10 15.83
N LEU A 65 3.30 -2.37 15.44
CA LEU A 65 2.48 -3.42 16.04
C LEU A 65 2.95 -3.84 17.46
N ARG A 66 4.05 -3.27 17.96
CA ARG A 66 4.45 -3.40 19.38
C ARG A 66 3.91 -2.27 20.26
N ASN A 67 3.31 -1.24 19.66
CA ASN A 67 2.71 -0.14 20.42
C ASN A 67 1.45 -0.64 21.16
N LYS A 68 1.52 -0.69 22.49
CA LYS A 68 0.43 -1.19 23.35
C LYS A 68 -0.90 -0.45 23.17
N TYR A 69 -0.85 0.85 22.88
CA TYR A 69 -2.05 1.66 22.66
C TYR A 69 -2.70 1.32 21.32
N TYR A 70 -1.89 1.17 20.27
CA TYR A 70 -2.40 0.75 18.96
C TYR A 70 -3.00 -0.66 19.00
N LEU A 71 -2.33 -1.61 19.67
CA LEU A 71 -2.86 -2.95 19.89
C LEU A 71 -4.19 -2.93 20.66
N SER A 72 -4.26 -2.14 21.73
CA SER A 72 -5.51 -1.98 22.51
C SER A 72 -6.61 -1.39 21.65
N LEU A 73 -6.31 -0.36 20.84
CA LEU A 73 -7.26 0.24 19.93
C LEU A 73 -7.82 -0.77 18.93
N MET A 74 -6.96 -1.61 18.32
CA MET A 74 -7.36 -2.66 17.37
C MET A 74 -8.18 -3.78 18.02
N LYS A 75 -7.93 -4.13 19.30
CA LYS A 75 -8.72 -5.13 20.04
C LYS A 75 -10.15 -4.65 20.32
N ASN A 76 -10.33 -3.37 20.53
CA ASN A 76 -11.61 -2.77 20.93
C ASN A 76 -12.44 -2.25 19.76
N ASN A 77 -11.88 -2.22 18.55
CA ASN A 77 -12.52 -1.68 17.36
C ASN A 77 -12.44 -2.65 16.18
N ILE A 78 -13.21 -2.37 15.13
CA ILE A 78 -13.16 -3.13 13.88
C ILE A 78 -11.87 -2.77 13.15
N VAL A 79 -11.17 -3.78 12.61
CA VAL A 79 -9.98 -3.59 11.79
C VAL A 79 -10.23 -4.13 10.38
N TRP A 80 -9.90 -3.33 9.39
CA TRP A 80 -9.74 -3.75 8.00
C TRP A 80 -8.25 -3.79 7.67
N ASP A 81 -7.78 -4.94 7.27
CA ASP A 81 -6.36 -5.17 6.95
C ASP A 81 -6.19 -5.44 5.46
N TYR A 82 -5.05 -5.10 4.93
CA TYR A 82 -4.82 -5.17 3.48
C TYR A 82 -4.25 -6.51 2.99
N HIS A 83 -3.81 -7.39 3.90
CA HIS A 83 -3.14 -8.62 3.50
C HIS A 83 -3.53 -9.83 4.37
N PRO A 84 -3.82 -11.01 3.78
CA PRO A 84 -4.26 -12.20 4.52
C PRO A 84 -3.30 -12.67 5.61
N THR A 85 -1.99 -12.67 5.32
CA THR A 85 -0.96 -13.06 6.31
C THR A 85 -0.94 -12.10 7.50
N SER A 86 -1.09 -10.80 7.25
CA SER A 86 -1.19 -9.79 8.29
C SER A 86 -2.47 -9.98 9.11
N THR A 87 -3.59 -10.23 8.45
CA THR A 87 -4.88 -10.56 9.09
C THR A 87 -4.76 -11.76 10.03
N ALA A 88 -4.12 -12.84 9.59
CA ALA A 88 -3.90 -14.02 10.42
C ALA A 88 -3.08 -13.69 11.68
N HIS A 89 -1.99 -12.92 11.53
CA HIS A 89 -1.19 -12.45 12.66
C HIS A 89 -2.00 -11.59 13.63
N LEU A 90 -2.79 -10.63 13.12
CA LEU A 90 -3.61 -9.76 13.95
C LEU A 90 -4.64 -10.54 14.79
N LYS A 91 -5.24 -11.58 14.22
CA LYS A 91 -6.17 -12.46 14.94
C LYS A 91 -5.48 -13.18 16.10
N THR A 92 -4.22 -13.61 15.94
CA THR A 92 -3.48 -14.29 17.04
C THR A 92 -3.21 -13.37 18.23
N ILE A 93 -3.09 -12.06 18.00
CA ILE A 93 -2.89 -11.06 19.07
C ILE A 93 -4.22 -10.46 19.57
N GLY A 94 -5.36 -11.00 19.14
CA GLY A 94 -6.70 -10.64 19.63
C GLY A 94 -7.31 -9.40 18.99
N ALA A 95 -6.82 -8.93 17.85
CA ALA A 95 -7.46 -7.85 17.10
C ALA A 95 -8.75 -8.32 16.43
N ARG A 96 -9.76 -7.44 16.37
CA ARG A 96 -11.07 -7.72 15.76
C ARG A 96 -11.04 -7.45 14.26
N VAL A 97 -10.32 -8.30 13.49
CA VAL A 97 -10.24 -8.15 12.04
C VAL A 97 -11.53 -8.67 11.41
N TRP A 98 -12.23 -7.77 10.70
CA TRP A 98 -13.53 -8.05 10.10
C TRP A 98 -13.46 -8.25 8.57
N GLY A 99 -12.48 -7.63 7.90
CA GLY A 99 -12.38 -7.74 6.45
C GLY A 99 -11.01 -7.31 5.91
N GLN A 100 -10.85 -7.49 4.61
CA GLN A 100 -9.70 -6.99 3.88
C GLN A 100 -10.00 -5.62 3.28
N TYR A 101 -8.99 -4.76 3.26
CA TYR A 101 -9.04 -3.45 2.64
C TYR A 101 -8.14 -3.42 1.43
N THR A 102 -8.65 -2.89 0.34
CA THR A 102 -7.87 -2.63 -0.87
C THR A 102 -7.58 -1.15 -1.00
N PHE A 103 -6.31 -0.79 -1.14
CA PHE A 103 -5.92 0.59 -1.39
C PHE A 103 -6.33 1.00 -2.80
N GLU A 104 -7.28 1.91 -2.88
CA GLU A 104 -7.75 2.52 -4.13
C GLU A 104 -7.08 3.87 -4.35
N PHE A 105 -6.81 4.15 -5.61
CA PHE A 105 -6.30 5.44 -6.06
C PHE A 105 -7.16 5.94 -7.24
N PRO A 106 -7.26 7.27 -7.43
CA PRO A 106 -7.86 7.79 -8.66
C PRO A 106 -7.04 7.28 -9.86
N GLY A 107 -7.71 6.89 -10.93
CA GLY A 107 -7.03 6.61 -12.20
C GLY A 107 -6.47 7.92 -12.77
N PHE A 108 -5.18 7.94 -13.06
CA PHE A 108 -4.51 9.08 -13.66
C PHE A 108 -4.33 8.84 -15.16
N LYS A 109 -4.78 9.80 -15.97
CA LYS A 109 -4.43 9.79 -17.40
C LYS A 109 -3.02 10.35 -17.54
N ASN A 110 -2.12 9.55 -18.08
CA ASN A 110 -0.78 10.02 -18.40
C ASN A 110 -0.81 10.80 -19.72
N SER A 111 -0.43 12.07 -19.66
CA SER A 111 -0.24 12.93 -20.82
C SER A 111 1.23 13.30 -21.04
N THR A 112 2.13 12.84 -20.18
CA THR A 112 3.55 13.21 -20.18
C THR A 112 4.41 12.07 -20.69
N GLU A 113 5.51 12.41 -21.36
CA GLU A 113 6.57 11.46 -21.69
C GLU A 113 7.18 10.91 -20.42
N ARG A 114 7.43 9.58 -20.39
CA ARG A 114 7.99 8.89 -19.24
C ARG A 114 9.51 8.82 -19.37
N GLU A 115 10.21 9.77 -18.74
CA GLU A 115 11.67 9.82 -18.81
C GLU A 115 12.39 9.00 -17.73
N ILE A 116 11.70 8.54 -16.68
CA ILE A 116 12.28 7.67 -15.67
C ILE A 116 12.08 6.21 -16.08
N ASP A 117 13.17 5.51 -16.35
CA ASP A 117 13.10 4.11 -16.77
C ASP A 117 12.69 3.20 -15.59
N ILE A 118 13.30 3.41 -14.42
CA ILE A 118 13.04 2.62 -13.21
C ILE A 118 12.92 3.56 -12.00
N LEU A 119 11.80 3.48 -11.31
CA LEU A 119 11.53 4.26 -10.11
C LEU A 119 11.32 3.34 -8.90
N PHE A 120 11.93 3.67 -7.78
CA PHE A 120 11.57 3.16 -6.46
C PHE A 120 11.32 4.32 -5.49
N VAL A 121 10.25 4.21 -4.70
CA VAL A 121 9.95 5.16 -3.61
C VAL A 121 9.65 4.37 -2.33
N GLY A 122 10.37 4.66 -1.25
CA GLY A 122 10.15 4.03 0.06
C GLY A 122 11.33 4.24 1.00
N SER A 123 11.16 3.91 2.27
CA SER A 123 12.22 4.06 3.28
C SER A 123 13.46 3.24 2.93
N SER A 124 14.64 3.75 3.28
CA SER A 124 15.91 3.04 3.11
C SER A 124 15.94 1.73 3.89
N SER A 125 16.56 0.71 3.29
CA SER A 125 16.99 -0.52 3.94
C SER A 125 18.18 -1.11 3.19
N PRO A 126 19.03 -1.95 3.83
CA PRO A 126 20.20 -2.55 3.18
C PRO A 126 19.88 -3.25 1.85
N ARG A 127 18.76 -3.98 1.81
CA ARG A 127 18.27 -4.64 0.59
C ARG A 127 17.96 -3.63 -0.53
N ARG A 128 17.23 -2.56 -0.22
CA ARG A 128 16.81 -1.54 -1.19
C ARG A 128 18.00 -0.77 -1.74
N GLU A 129 18.97 -0.48 -0.89
CA GLU A 129 20.23 0.17 -1.29
C GLU A 129 21.06 -0.74 -2.18
N ALA A 130 21.20 -2.02 -1.82
CA ALA A 130 21.93 -2.99 -2.63
C ALA A 130 21.30 -3.15 -4.03
N VAL A 131 19.98 -3.27 -4.12
CA VAL A 131 19.28 -3.36 -5.42
C VAL A 131 19.49 -2.08 -6.24
N ARG A 132 19.40 -0.89 -5.61
CA ARG A 132 19.72 0.39 -6.29
C ARG A 132 21.11 0.38 -6.91
N ASP A 133 22.11 0.00 -6.11
CA ASP A 133 23.50 0.06 -6.54
C ASP A 133 23.79 -0.97 -7.63
N MET A 134 23.26 -2.19 -7.52
CA MET A 134 23.37 -3.21 -8.57
C MET A 134 22.72 -2.77 -9.87
N LEU A 135 21.50 -2.21 -9.82
CA LEU A 135 20.80 -1.73 -11.03
C LEU A 135 21.57 -0.58 -11.70
N LYS A 136 22.05 0.41 -10.94
CA LYS A 136 22.82 1.53 -11.50
C LYS A 136 24.15 1.08 -12.12
N ASN A 137 24.82 0.13 -11.51
CA ASN A 137 26.07 -0.43 -12.05
C ASN A 137 25.83 -1.24 -13.32
N LYS A 138 24.77 -2.04 -13.36
CA LYS A 138 24.46 -2.94 -14.48
C LYS A 138 23.85 -2.20 -15.68
N TYR A 139 23.08 -1.13 -15.42
CA TYR A 139 22.36 -0.35 -16.43
C TYR A 139 22.71 1.15 -16.37
N PRO A 140 23.98 1.54 -16.62
CA PRO A 140 24.45 2.92 -16.45
C PRO A 140 23.76 3.93 -17.39
N ASN A 141 23.18 3.45 -18.50
CA ASN A 141 22.49 4.31 -19.48
C ASN A 141 20.99 4.47 -19.21
N LYS A 142 20.44 3.81 -18.17
CA LYS A 142 19.03 3.97 -17.78
C LYS A 142 18.88 5.06 -16.75
N ASN A 143 17.80 5.83 -16.85
CA ASN A 143 17.41 6.78 -15.81
C ASN A 143 16.77 6.03 -14.64
N ILE A 144 17.57 5.75 -13.60
CA ILE A 144 17.17 4.97 -12.43
C ILE A 144 17.12 5.87 -11.19
N ILE A 145 15.94 6.07 -10.64
CA ILE A 145 15.70 6.93 -9.48
C ILE A 145 15.22 6.11 -8.28
N PHE A 146 15.87 6.29 -7.14
CA PHE A 146 15.49 5.73 -5.84
C PHE A 146 15.33 6.85 -4.82
N HIS A 147 14.11 7.11 -4.39
CA HIS A 147 13.80 7.94 -3.24
C HIS A 147 13.75 7.07 -2.01
N LEU A 148 14.82 7.09 -1.20
CA LEU A 148 14.99 6.25 -0.01
C LEU A 148 14.77 7.03 1.30
N ASP A 149 14.18 8.19 1.19
CA ASP A 149 13.89 9.12 2.27
C ASP A 149 12.41 9.52 2.28
N TRP A 150 12.06 10.52 3.08
CA TRP A 150 10.71 11.06 3.18
C TRP A 150 10.42 12.21 2.19
N SER A 151 11.28 12.46 1.21
CA SER A 151 11.11 13.55 0.22
C SER A 151 9.82 13.42 -0.59
N MET A 152 9.32 12.19 -0.77
CA MET A 152 8.08 11.86 -1.48
C MET A 152 6.87 11.65 -0.55
N SER A 153 6.89 12.19 0.68
CA SER A 153 5.76 12.11 1.61
C SER A 153 4.53 12.91 1.17
N ASP A 154 4.72 13.95 0.36
CA ASP A 154 3.64 14.69 -0.26
C ASP A 154 2.97 13.87 -1.37
N PRO A 155 1.63 13.63 -1.30
CA PRO A 155 0.93 12.79 -2.28
C PRO A 155 1.00 13.34 -3.72
N SER A 156 1.00 14.67 -3.89
CA SER A 156 1.05 15.30 -5.22
C SER A 156 2.43 15.14 -5.84
N LYS A 157 3.49 15.35 -5.05
CA LYS A 157 4.87 15.09 -5.50
C LYS A 157 5.07 13.63 -5.88
N LEU A 158 4.61 12.70 -5.03
CA LEU A 158 4.67 11.27 -5.31
C LEU A 158 3.93 10.93 -6.61
N THR A 159 2.72 11.44 -6.79
CA THR A 159 1.94 11.19 -8.01
C THR A 159 2.66 11.68 -9.26
N ASN A 160 3.18 12.91 -9.22
CA ASN A 160 3.92 13.48 -10.34
C ASN A 160 5.16 12.66 -10.69
N GLU A 161 5.90 12.19 -9.68
CA GLU A 161 7.09 11.37 -9.90
C GLU A 161 6.74 10.01 -10.49
N VAL A 162 5.68 9.35 -9.99
CA VAL A 162 5.21 8.07 -10.53
C VAL A 162 4.70 8.21 -11.96
N LEU A 163 4.02 9.29 -12.31
CA LEU A 163 3.55 9.54 -13.68
C LEU A 163 4.69 9.66 -14.70
N ARG A 164 5.89 10.06 -14.27
CA ARG A 164 7.10 10.16 -15.11
C ARG A 164 7.84 8.84 -15.28
N ALA A 165 7.46 7.79 -14.52
CA ALA A 165 8.15 6.51 -14.52
C ALA A 165 7.52 5.52 -15.51
N LYS A 166 8.35 4.77 -16.25
CA LYS A 166 7.94 3.61 -17.06
C LYS A 166 7.62 2.43 -16.13
N THR A 167 8.60 2.06 -15.29
CA THR A 167 8.51 0.94 -14.38
C THR A 167 8.69 1.39 -12.93
N VAL A 168 7.83 0.91 -12.03
CA VAL A 168 7.93 1.12 -10.58
C VAL A 168 8.30 -0.20 -9.91
N LEU A 169 9.30 -0.17 -9.03
CA LEU A 169 9.71 -1.35 -8.26
C LEU A 169 8.92 -1.48 -6.97
N ASN A 170 8.56 -2.71 -6.63
CA ASN A 170 8.08 -3.08 -5.30
C ASN A 170 9.12 -4.00 -4.64
N ILE A 171 9.91 -3.43 -3.73
CA ILE A 171 10.92 -4.13 -2.95
C ILE A 171 10.46 -4.12 -1.50
N PRO A 172 10.06 -5.26 -0.90
CA PRO A 172 9.64 -5.33 0.50
C PRO A 172 10.72 -4.79 1.44
N TYR A 173 10.28 -4.08 2.49
CA TYR A 173 11.20 -3.55 3.51
C TYR A 173 11.83 -4.67 4.34
N TYR A 174 11.02 -5.68 4.70
CA TYR A 174 11.42 -6.83 5.51
C TYR A 174 11.71 -8.05 4.62
N ASP A 175 12.61 -8.94 5.04
CA ASP A 175 13.01 -10.12 4.25
C ASP A 175 11.86 -11.11 4.00
N SER A 176 10.97 -11.27 4.97
CA SER A 176 9.73 -12.04 4.85
C SER A 176 8.54 -11.13 4.50
N GLY A 177 8.79 -10.10 3.70
CA GLY A 177 7.81 -9.07 3.41
C GLY A 177 6.67 -9.59 2.56
N ILE A 178 5.49 -9.05 2.82
CA ILE A 178 4.30 -9.22 1.98
C ILE A 178 4.32 -8.18 0.85
N LEU A 179 3.52 -8.40 -0.20
CA LEU A 179 3.36 -7.39 -1.26
C LEU A 179 2.85 -6.07 -0.66
N GLU A 180 3.57 -4.99 -0.92
CA GLU A 180 3.16 -3.65 -0.50
C GLU A 180 2.12 -3.10 -1.49
N THR A 181 0.90 -3.63 -1.40
CA THR A 181 -0.17 -3.42 -2.39
C THR A 181 -0.56 -1.96 -2.58
N HIS A 182 -0.36 -1.11 -1.58
CA HIS A 182 -0.56 0.33 -1.72
C HIS A 182 0.39 0.96 -2.76
N ARG A 183 1.67 0.55 -2.80
CA ARG A 183 2.64 1.01 -3.81
C ARG A 183 2.30 0.46 -5.18
N ILE A 184 1.99 -0.83 -5.25
CA ILE A 184 1.60 -1.52 -6.48
C ILE A 184 0.38 -0.83 -7.09
N ASN A 185 -0.70 -0.66 -6.32
CA ASN A 185 -1.94 -0.08 -6.81
C ASN A 185 -1.76 1.39 -7.20
N LYS A 186 -0.91 2.16 -6.48
CA LYS A 186 -0.56 3.54 -6.87
C LYS A 186 0.13 3.57 -8.24
N ALA A 187 1.14 2.72 -8.45
CA ALA A 187 1.86 2.66 -9.72
C ALA A 187 0.94 2.26 -10.88
N LEU A 188 0.13 1.21 -10.69
CA LEU A 188 -0.85 0.78 -11.68
C LEU A 188 -1.90 1.86 -11.98
N SER A 189 -2.36 2.62 -10.97
CA SER A 189 -3.31 3.72 -11.18
C SER A 189 -2.75 4.86 -12.02
N CYS A 190 -1.43 5.00 -12.04
CA CYS A 190 -0.69 5.93 -12.90
C CYS A 190 -0.31 5.30 -14.27
N GLY A 191 -0.71 4.06 -14.53
CA GLY A 191 -0.41 3.35 -15.77
C GLY A 191 1.07 2.95 -15.92
N CYS A 192 1.79 2.76 -14.81
CA CYS A 192 3.15 2.24 -14.82
C CYS A 192 3.14 0.72 -14.89
N GLU A 193 4.19 0.15 -15.50
CA GLU A 193 4.54 -1.24 -15.21
C GLU A 193 5.02 -1.37 -13.77
N VAL A 194 4.78 -2.53 -13.16
CA VAL A 194 5.27 -2.83 -11.81
C VAL A 194 6.07 -4.12 -11.83
N VAL A 195 7.27 -4.07 -11.28
CA VAL A 195 8.12 -5.24 -11.04
C VAL A 195 8.28 -5.43 -9.53
N SER A 196 7.96 -6.61 -9.03
CA SER A 196 8.01 -6.93 -7.61
C SER A 196 8.74 -8.23 -7.35
N LEU A 197 9.40 -8.31 -6.20
CA LEU A 197 9.78 -9.61 -5.65
C LEU A 197 8.54 -10.37 -5.22
N TYR A 198 8.58 -11.72 -5.35
CA TYR A 198 7.57 -12.59 -4.77
C TYR A 198 7.44 -12.35 -3.26
N SER A 199 6.20 -12.41 -2.75
CA SER A 199 5.92 -12.18 -1.32
C SER A 199 6.05 -13.44 -0.48
N GLY A 200 6.09 -14.61 -1.12
CA GLY A 200 5.99 -15.90 -0.45
C GLY A 200 4.57 -16.26 0.03
N HIS A 201 3.58 -15.42 -0.23
CA HIS A 201 2.16 -15.76 -0.03
C HIS A 201 1.51 -16.05 -1.38
N LYS A 202 1.58 -17.31 -1.79
CA LYS A 202 1.17 -17.76 -3.13
C LYS A 202 -0.20 -17.22 -3.59
N PRO A 203 -1.28 -17.24 -2.79
CA PRO A 203 -2.57 -16.71 -3.28
C PRO A 203 -2.56 -15.23 -3.64
N THR A 204 -1.77 -14.41 -2.93
CA THR A 204 -1.63 -13.00 -3.26
C THR A 204 -0.75 -12.81 -4.49
N ASP A 205 0.34 -13.57 -4.59
CA ASP A 205 1.23 -13.54 -5.75
C ASP A 205 0.47 -13.95 -7.02
N ASP A 206 -0.23 -15.09 -7.02
CA ASP A 206 -1.06 -15.58 -8.14
C ASP A 206 -2.16 -14.57 -8.55
N PHE A 207 -2.71 -13.83 -7.58
CA PHE A 207 -3.68 -12.78 -7.87
C PHE A 207 -3.04 -11.60 -8.60
N TYR A 208 -1.90 -11.10 -8.09
CA TYR A 208 -1.24 -9.92 -8.65
C TYR A 208 -0.44 -10.20 -9.93
N GLU A 209 -0.01 -11.44 -10.17
CA GLU A 209 0.75 -11.83 -11.37
C GLU A 209 0.04 -11.47 -12.69
N LYS A 210 -1.28 -11.34 -12.67
CA LYS A 210 -2.09 -10.89 -13.82
C LYS A 210 -1.90 -9.39 -14.15
N TYR A 211 -1.40 -8.61 -13.20
CA TYR A 211 -1.33 -7.14 -13.27
C TYR A 211 0.11 -6.62 -13.21
N ILE A 212 1.03 -7.38 -12.62
CA ILE A 212 2.42 -6.98 -12.39
C ILE A 212 3.37 -8.13 -12.75
N TYR A 213 4.64 -7.81 -12.89
CA TYR A 213 5.70 -8.80 -13.04
C TYR A 213 6.24 -9.20 -11.66
N LEU A 214 6.21 -10.50 -11.36
CA LEU A 214 6.80 -11.09 -10.17
C LEU A 214 8.12 -11.76 -10.53
N THR A 215 9.17 -11.55 -9.75
CA THR A 215 10.49 -12.12 -9.95
C THR A 215 11.16 -12.52 -8.64
N HIS A 216 12.11 -13.42 -8.71
CA HIS A 216 13.01 -13.74 -7.60
C HIS A 216 14.23 -12.79 -7.55
N ASP A 217 14.60 -12.19 -8.71
CA ASP A 217 15.70 -11.25 -8.83
C ASP A 217 15.30 -10.05 -9.71
N ILE A 218 15.22 -8.86 -9.09
CA ILE A 218 14.87 -7.63 -9.78
C ILE A 218 15.98 -7.22 -10.77
N VAL A 219 17.24 -7.47 -10.43
CA VAL A 219 18.35 -7.04 -11.28
C VAL A 219 18.43 -7.87 -12.56
N ASP A 220 18.21 -9.16 -12.42
CA ASP A 220 18.21 -10.07 -13.58
C ASP A 220 16.95 -9.92 -14.45
N PHE A 221 15.84 -9.53 -13.85
CA PHE A 221 14.59 -9.28 -14.56
C PHE A 221 14.76 -8.33 -15.78
N PHE A 222 15.61 -7.32 -15.70
CA PHE A 222 15.84 -6.36 -16.78
C PHE A 222 16.85 -6.83 -17.83
N ASN A 223 17.44 -8.04 -17.73
CA ASN A 223 18.35 -8.61 -18.74
C ASN A 223 17.61 -9.32 -19.88
N GLU A 224 16.42 -9.84 -19.60
CA GLU A 224 15.69 -10.67 -20.55
C GLU A 224 15.00 -9.80 -21.59
N GLU A 225 15.10 -10.16 -22.88
CA GLU A 225 14.19 -9.66 -23.91
C GLU A 225 12.79 -10.17 -23.54
N ARG A 226 11.97 -9.26 -23.01
CA ARG A 226 10.62 -9.61 -22.61
C ARG A 226 9.77 -9.90 -23.84
N ILE A 227 9.10 -11.04 -23.81
CA ILE A 227 7.87 -11.22 -24.56
C ILE A 227 6.86 -10.28 -23.90
N ASP A 228 6.35 -9.31 -24.65
CA ASP A 228 5.30 -8.39 -24.19
C ASP A 228 4.04 -9.20 -23.87
N GLU A 229 4.00 -9.79 -22.68
CA GLU A 229 2.78 -10.38 -22.15
C GLU A 229 1.85 -9.25 -21.72
N GLU A 230 0.69 -9.18 -22.34
CA GLU A 230 -0.33 -8.18 -22.02
C GLU A 230 -0.79 -8.36 -20.56
N ARG A 231 -0.49 -7.38 -19.71
CA ARG A 231 -0.95 -7.35 -18.33
C ARG A 231 -2.30 -6.65 -18.23
N LEU A 232 -3.14 -7.13 -17.32
CA LEU A 232 -4.45 -6.53 -17.09
C LEU A 232 -4.30 -5.11 -16.50
N SER A 233 -5.18 -4.22 -16.90
CA SER A 233 -5.14 -2.82 -16.51
C SER A 233 -5.61 -2.58 -15.06
N TYR A 234 -5.29 -1.42 -14.50
CA TYR A 234 -5.75 -1.00 -13.17
C TYR A 234 -7.28 -0.99 -13.01
N PRO A 235 -8.10 -0.52 -13.98
CA PRO A 235 -9.55 -0.66 -13.90
C PRO A 235 -10.03 -2.12 -13.75
N ASN A 236 -9.37 -3.07 -14.41
CA ASN A 236 -9.68 -4.49 -14.28
C ASN A 236 -9.35 -4.99 -12.87
N LEU A 237 -8.20 -4.57 -12.30
CA LEU A 237 -7.85 -4.87 -10.91
C LEU A 237 -8.93 -4.37 -9.94
N MET A 238 -9.36 -3.11 -10.06
CA MET A 238 -10.37 -2.53 -9.17
C MET A 238 -11.72 -3.22 -9.32
N THR A 239 -12.14 -3.58 -10.51
CA THR A 239 -13.37 -4.35 -10.74
C THR A 239 -13.30 -5.71 -10.04
N THR A 240 -12.22 -6.45 -10.22
CA THR A 240 -12.02 -7.77 -9.60
C THR A 240 -12.02 -7.69 -8.07
N LEU A 241 -11.34 -6.71 -7.49
CA LEU A 241 -11.29 -6.50 -6.04
C LEU A 241 -12.66 -6.09 -5.47
N SER A 242 -13.42 -5.26 -6.17
CA SER A 242 -14.75 -4.84 -5.73
C SER A 242 -15.74 -6.01 -5.69
N THR A 243 -15.68 -6.92 -6.65
CA THR A 243 -16.55 -8.12 -6.69
C THR A 243 -16.18 -9.13 -5.60
N SER A 244 -14.90 -9.27 -5.24
CA SER A 244 -14.46 -10.19 -4.19
C SER A 244 -14.86 -9.74 -2.77
N LEU A 245 -15.08 -8.45 -2.55
CA LEU A 245 -15.51 -7.89 -1.26
C LEU A 245 -17.01 -8.09 -0.98
N ILE A 246 -17.82 -8.37 -2.01
CA ILE A 246 -19.27 -8.55 -1.88
C ILE A 246 -19.63 -10.01 -1.51
N HIS A 247 -18.72 -10.95 -1.72
CA HIS A 247 -18.98 -12.39 -1.57
C HIS A 247 -18.30 -13.06 -0.36
N ASN A 248 -17.62 -12.29 0.52
CA ASN A 248 -17.01 -12.74 1.79
C ASN A 248 -17.60 -11.98 2.97
#